data_66074ea72b96fb6962c9f90a423af08e
#
_entry.id   66074ea72b96fb6962c9f90a423af08e
#
_cell.length_a   1.000
_cell.length_b   1.000
_cell.length_c   1.000
_cell.angle_alpha   90.00
_cell.angle_beta   90.00
_cell.angle_gamma   90.00
#
_symmetry.space_group_name_H-M   'P 1'
#
loop_
_entity.id
_entity.type
_entity.pdbx_description
1 polymer ?
#
loop_
_entity_poly.entity_id
_entity_poly.type
_entity_poly.pdbx_seq_one_letter_code
_entity_poly.pdbx_strand_id
1 'polypeptide(L)'
;MTDSNDSKQQHRNDIYGENIAAREGGTPPIPAATVVLLRDHESQTEVLMLHKASQIAFGGMWVFPGGRIDEGDYPAERDANIAARNAAVRETHEEAGLRLSPDGFVWFAHWTPPPGTPKRFATWFFAARANAHEVTIDGGEIQNHQWLAPSVALERHAAGAIDLAPPTWVTLYQLSRDATVEATLERLRSREPRVYETRVGKRADGVRVAMWRGDAGYEGGNADVSGARHRLVMAPGGFVFENSIEIY
;
A
#
# COMPACT_ATOMS: atom_id res chain seq x y z
N MET A 1 10.15 44.82 -9.66
CA MET A 1 9.63 43.55 -10.19
C MET A 1 10.26 42.43 -9.38
N THR A 2 9.58 41.99 -8.37
CA THR A 2 10.00 40.90 -7.48
C THR A 2 9.31 39.65 -7.98
N ASP A 3 10.06 38.80 -8.68
CA ASP A 3 9.60 37.44 -9.03
C ASP A 3 9.41 36.66 -7.73
N SER A 4 8.18 36.56 -7.29
CA SER A 4 7.77 35.63 -6.26
C SER A 4 7.74 34.21 -6.87
N ASN A 5 8.88 33.55 -6.81
CA ASN A 5 9.00 32.12 -7.07
C ASN A 5 8.36 31.38 -5.88
N ASP A 6 7.03 31.37 -5.84
CA ASP A 6 6.24 30.62 -4.87
C ASP A 6 6.20 29.14 -5.33
N SER A 7 7.33 28.46 -5.20
CA SER A 7 7.39 27.00 -5.28
C SER A 7 6.56 26.48 -4.10
N LYS A 8 5.27 26.18 -4.35
CA LYS A 8 4.38 25.54 -3.38
C LYS A 8 5.07 24.28 -2.89
N GLN A 9 5.62 24.36 -1.69
CA GLN A 9 6.35 23.27 -1.06
C GLN A 9 5.42 22.07 -0.96
N GLN A 10 5.78 20.97 -1.58
CA GLN A 10 5.03 19.72 -1.56
C GLN A 10 4.83 19.30 -0.11
N HIS A 11 3.59 19.10 0.34
CA HIS A 11 3.32 18.63 1.70
C HIS A 11 3.53 17.11 1.79
N ARG A 12 3.81 16.59 2.98
CA ARG A 12 4.18 15.18 3.24
C ARG A 12 3.21 14.13 2.64
N ASN A 13 1.94 14.47 2.55
CA ASN A 13 0.91 13.56 2.03
C ASN A 13 0.83 13.57 0.49
N ASP A 14 1.49 14.50 -0.20
CA ASP A 14 1.55 14.53 -1.66
C ASP A 14 2.73 13.69 -2.18
N ILE A 15 2.62 12.39 -2.02
CA ILE A 15 3.72 11.45 -2.31
C ILE A 15 4.01 11.28 -3.80
N TYR A 16 3.11 11.69 -4.68
CA TYR A 16 3.30 11.57 -6.12
C TYR A 16 3.95 12.80 -6.77
N GLY A 17 3.85 13.98 -6.17
CA GLY A 17 4.48 15.20 -6.67
C GLY A 17 3.97 15.69 -8.02
N GLU A 18 4.55 16.79 -8.52
CA GLU A 18 4.13 17.46 -9.76
C GLU A 18 4.46 16.67 -11.05
N ASN A 19 5.45 15.80 -11.02
CA ASN A 19 6.03 15.20 -12.21
C ASN A 19 5.27 13.99 -12.79
N ILE A 20 4.15 13.57 -12.18
CA ILE A 20 3.43 12.35 -12.58
C ILE A 20 2.59 12.52 -13.84
N ALA A 21 2.08 13.71 -14.12
CA ALA A 21 1.20 13.95 -15.26
C ALA A 21 1.90 13.98 -16.64
N ALA A 22 3.24 14.04 -16.69
CA ALA A 22 3.97 14.42 -17.91
C ALA A 22 4.62 13.26 -18.70
N ARG A 23 4.46 11.99 -18.28
CA ARG A 23 5.11 10.85 -18.96
C ARG A 23 4.08 9.90 -19.57
N GLU A 24 3.69 10.19 -20.80
CA GLU A 24 3.17 9.16 -21.71
C GLU A 24 4.27 8.10 -21.94
N GLY A 25 3.98 6.83 -21.71
CA GLY A 25 4.92 5.74 -21.89
C GLY A 25 5.82 5.44 -20.67
N GLY A 26 5.27 5.51 -19.46
CA GLY A 26 6.00 5.28 -18.21
C GLY A 26 6.74 3.94 -18.15
N THR A 27 7.77 3.87 -17.30
CA THR A 27 8.56 2.66 -17.02
C THR A 27 7.64 1.46 -16.72
N PRO A 28 7.88 0.29 -17.33
CA PRO A 28 7.13 -0.92 -16.98
C PRO A 28 7.16 -1.17 -15.48
N PRO A 29 6.03 -1.59 -14.88
CA PRO A 29 6.01 -1.86 -13.46
C PRO A 29 6.84 -3.09 -13.12
N ILE A 30 7.58 -3.02 -12.02
CA ILE A 30 8.39 -4.12 -11.47
C ILE A 30 7.45 -5.03 -10.67
N PRO A 31 7.38 -6.33 -10.97
CA PRO A 31 6.61 -7.27 -10.17
C PRO A 31 7.10 -7.31 -8.71
N ALA A 32 6.17 -7.24 -7.77
CA ALA A 32 6.45 -7.26 -6.34
C ALA A 32 5.34 -7.98 -5.57
N ALA A 33 5.63 -8.37 -4.34
CA ALA A 33 4.65 -8.98 -3.45
C ALA A 33 4.87 -8.52 -2.01
N THR A 34 3.77 -8.44 -1.26
CA THR A 34 3.77 -8.12 0.16
C THR A 34 2.76 -9.00 0.89
N VAL A 35 3.02 -9.28 2.16
CA VAL A 35 2.09 -10.00 3.03
C VAL A 35 1.74 -9.16 4.25
N VAL A 36 0.46 -8.96 4.46
CA VAL A 36 -0.12 -8.34 5.64
C VAL A 36 -0.26 -9.43 6.70
N LEU A 37 0.67 -9.46 7.66
CA LEU A 37 0.65 -10.41 8.76
C LEU A 37 -0.25 -9.88 9.88
N LEU A 38 -1.22 -10.71 10.25
CA LEU A 38 -2.26 -10.39 11.22
C LEU A 38 -2.14 -11.28 12.46
N ARG A 39 -2.34 -10.70 13.64
CA ARG A 39 -2.51 -11.44 14.89
C ARG A 39 -3.66 -10.86 15.71
N ASP A 40 -4.29 -11.69 16.52
CA ASP A 40 -5.20 -11.23 17.58
C ASP A 40 -4.38 -11.02 18.86
N HIS A 41 -4.48 -9.84 19.45
CA HIS A 41 -3.80 -9.47 20.69
C HIS A 41 -4.71 -8.55 21.52
N GLU A 42 -4.91 -8.86 22.80
CA GLU A 42 -5.71 -8.06 23.74
C GLU A 42 -7.07 -7.58 23.19
N SER A 43 -7.81 -8.48 22.53
CA SER A 43 -9.12 -8.21 21.90
C SER A 43 -9.07 -7.27 20.68
N GLN A 44 -7.91 -7.08 20.07
CA GLN A 44 -7.73 -6.31 18.84
C GLN A 44 -6.97 -7.12 17.80
N THR A 45 -7.27 -6.86 16.52
CA THR A 45 -6.42 -7.32 15.41
C THR A 45 -5.25 -6.38 15.28
N GLU A 46 -4.03 -6.90 15.27
CA GLU A 46 -2.80 -6.15 14.98
C GLU A 46 -2.18 -6.62 13.69
N VAL A 47 -1.47 -5.69 13.03
CA VAL A 47 -0.74 -5.88 11.80
C VAL A 47 0.75 -5.64 12.05
N LEU A 48 1.61 -6.50 11.49
CA LEU A 48 3.04 -6.23 11.49
C LEU A 48 3.37 -5.11 10.51
N MET A 49 3.96 -4.05 11.04
CA MET A 49 4.48 -2.91 10.26
C MET A 49 5.99 -2.82 10.41
N LEU A 50 6.68 -2.60 9.30
CA LEU A 50 8.13 -2.44 9.22
C LEU A 50 8.47 -1.01 8.82
N HIS A 51 9.44 -0.39 9.48
CA HIS A 51 9.94 0.95 9.16
C HIS A 51 11.17 0.85 8.27
N LYS A 52 11.05 1.30 7.03
CA LYS A 52 12.14 1.25 6.05
C LYS A 52 13.18 2.35 6.28
N ALA A 53 14.45 2.01 6.06
CA ALA A 53 15.56 2.96 6.07
C ALA A 53 15.33 4.07 5.03
N SER A 54 15.68 5.31 5.35
CA SER A 54 15.37 6.50 4.53
C SER A 54 16.03 6.51 3.14
N GLN A 55 17.04 5.71 2.91
CA GLN A 55 17.86 5.74 1.68
C GLN A 55 17.41 4.75 0.59
N ILE A 56 16.36 3.98 0.84
CA ILE A 56 15.83 2.97 -0.08
C ILE A 56 14.43 3.33 -0.61
N ALA A 57 13.88 2.48 -1.48
CA ALA A 57 12.50 2.65 -1.96
C ALA A 57 11.52 2.66 -0.77
N PHE A 58 10.60 3.61 -0.74
CA PHE A 58 9.69 3.89 0.39
C PHE A 58 10.42 4.27 1.70
N GLY A 59 11.63 4.81 1.60
CA GLY A 59 12.43 5.17 2.75
C GLY A 59 11.72 6.12 3.72
N GLY A 60 11.81 5.81 5.02
CA GLY A 60 11.12 6.52 6.09
C GLY A 60 9.64 6.16 6.26
N MET A 61 9.06 5.34 5.37
CA MET A 61 7.67 4.90 5.48
C MET A 61 7.54 3.62 6.30
N TRP A 62 6.37 3.45 6.89
CA TRP A 62 5.95 2.19 7.47
C TRP A 62 5.21 1.36 6.41
N VAL A 63 5.66 0.13 6.24
CA VAL A 63 5.20 -0.79 5.19
C VAL A 63 4.86 -2.16 5.77
N PHE A 64 4.22 -3.02 5.00
CA PHE A 64 4.13 -4.46 5.29
C PHE A 64 5.40 -5.16 4.78
N PRO A 65 5.78 -6.33 5.32
CA PRO A 65 6.87 -7.13 4.77
C PRO A 65 6.66 -7.42 3.28
N GLY A 66 7.72 -7.28 2.49
CA GLY A 66 7.64 -7.55 1.07
C GLY A 66 8.64 -6.79 0.21
N GLY A 67 8.78 -7.26 -1.01
CA GLY A 67 9.72 -6.71 -1.97
C GLY A 67 9.48 -7.19 -3.39
N ARG A 68 10.52 -7.14 -4.21
CA ARG A 68 10.48 -7.49 -5.61
C ARG A 68 10.36 -9.01 -5.79
N ILE A 69 9.62 -9.43 -6.82
CA ILE A 69 9.64 -10.82 -7.28
C ILE A 69 10.90 -11.00 -8.10
N ASP A 70 11.81 -11.86 -7.64
CA ASP A 70 13.06 -12.19 -8.32
C ASP A 70 12.90 -13.43 -9.19
N GLU A 71 13.86 -13.65 -10.09
CA GLU A 71 13.82 -14.78 -11.02
C GLU A 71 13.77 -16.14 -10.29
N GLY A 72 14.43 -16.24 -9.13
CA GLY A 72 14.44 -17.44 -8.29
C GLY A 72 13.11 -17.74 -7.60
N ASP A 73 12.19 -16.78 -7.54
CA ASP A 73 10.86 -16.97 -6.94
C ASP A 73 9.89 -17.70 -7.90
N TYR A 74 10.18 -17.71 -9.21
CA TYR A 74 9.33 -18.34 -10.21
C TYR A 74 9.49 -19.87 -10.21
N PRO A 75 8.36 -20.61 -10.18
CA PRO A 75 8.39 -22.05 -10.45
C PRO A 75 8.71 -22.33 -11.93
N ALA A 76 8.93 -23.60 -12.26
CA ALA A 76 9.25 -24.03 -13.63
C ALA A 76 8.15 -23.62 -14.63
N GLU A 77 6.89 -23.65 -14.21
CA GLU A 77 5.70 -23.30 -15.00
C GLU A 77 5.52 -21.79 -15.17
N ARG A 78 6.39 -20.98 -14.54
CA ARG A 78 6.35 -19.50 -14.60
C ARG A 78 5.04 -18.90 -14.08
N ASP A 79 4.35 -19.57 -13.15
CA ASP A 79 3.14 -19.05 -12.52
C ASP A 79 3.44 -17.80 -11.67
N ALA A 80 2.83 -16.68 -12.03
CA ALA A 80 3.08 -15.40 -11.38
C ALA A 80 2.49 -15.32 -9.94
N ASN A 81 1.39 -16.03 -9.65
CA ASN A 81 0.82 -16.06 -8.31
C ASN A 81 1.72 -16.86 -7.35
N ILE A 82 2.24 -18.00 -7.82
CA ILE A 82 3.19 -18.80 -7.05
C ILE A 82 4.47 -18.01 -6.81
N ALA A 83 5.02 -17.34 -7.84
CA ALA A 83 6.18 -16.48 -7.69
C ALA A 83 5.97 -15.36 -6.68
N ALA A 84 4.81 -14.71 -6.71
CA ALA A 84 4.46 -13.65 -5.76
C ALA A 84 4.39 -14.18 -4.30
N ARG A 85 3.84 -15.39 -4.10
CA ARG A 85 3.80 -16.03 -2.78
C ARG A 85 5.21 -16.37 -2.28
N ASN A 86 6.05 -16.92 -3.16
CA ASN A 86 7.45 -17.27 -2.83
C ASN A 86 8.23 -16.01 -2.46
N ALA A 87 8.11 -14.93 -3.24
CA ALA A 87 8.73 -13.65 -2.94
C ALA A 87 8.28 -13.10 -1.57
N ALA A 88 6.97 -13.12 -1.28
CA ALA A 88 6.45 -12.65 0.01
C ALA A 88 6.99 -13.49 1.20
N VAL A 89 7.16 -14.80 1.03
CA VAL A 89 7.77 -15.67 2.05
C VAL A 89 9.25 -15.31 2.25
N ARG A 90 10.02 -15.21 1.15
CA ARG A 90 11.45 -14.88 1.18
C ARG A 90 11.70 -13.53 1.83
N GLU A 91 11.03 -12.47 1.34
CA GLU A 91 11.18 -11.11 1.84
C GLU A 91 10.80 -11.00 3.32
N THR A 92 9.71 -11.67 3.76
CA THR A 92 9.34 -11.67 5.17
C THR A 92 10.38 -12.34 6.05
N HIS A 93 11.02 -13.41 5.55
CA HIS A 93 12.12 -14.03 6.28
C HIS A 93 13.36 -13.13 6.34
N GLU A 94 13.71 -12.46 5.24
CA GLU A 94 14.85 -11.55 5.15
C GLU A 94 14.64 -10.30 6.03
N GLU A 95 13.46 -9.64 5.95
CA GLU A 95 13.17 -8.38 6.63
C GLU A 95 12.77 -8.53 8.11
N ALA A 96 12.14 -9.65 8.48
CA ALA A 96 11.51 -9.82 9.79
C ALA A 96 11.90 -11.13 10.53
N GLY A 97 12.70 -12.02 9.92
CA GLY A 97 13.11 -13.30 10.49
C GLY A 97 11.98 -14.33 10.59
N LEU A 98 10.78 -14.03 10.07
CA LEU A 98 9.61 -14.89 10.19
C LEU A 98 9.57 -15.93 9.07
N ARG A 99 9.30 -17.18 9.43
CA ARG A 99 9.10 -18.28 8.48
C ARG A 99 7.63 -18.52 8.25
N LEU A 100 7.16 -18.36 7.03
CA LEU A 100 5.77 -18.47 6.63
C LEU A 100 5.56 -19.67 5.69
N SER A 101 4.35 -20.26 5.72
CA SER A 101 3.86 -21.12 4.64
C SER A 101 2.98 -20.29 3.70
N PRO A 102 3.21 -20.35 2.39
CA PRO A 102 2.37 -19.63 1.42
C PRO A 102 0.95 -20.20 1.31
N ASP A 103 0.68 -21.41 1.83
CA ASP A 103 -0.63 -22.07 1.75
C ASP A 103 -1.73 -21.27 2.49
N GLY A 104 -1.34 -20.57 3.56
CA GLY A 104 -2.27 -19.74 4.34
C GLY A 104 -2.53 -18.35 3.76
N PHE A 105 -1.89 -17.98 2.66
CA PHE A 105 -1.99 -16.66 2.08
C PHE A 105 -3.33 -16.46 1.35
N VAL A 106 -4.02 -15.38 1.68
CA VAL A 106 -5.21 -14.91 0.97
C VAL A 106 -4.81 -13.76 0.07
N TRP A 107 -4.81 -13.96 -1.25
CA TRP A 107 -4.63 -12.87 -2.19
C TRP A 107 -5.88 -12.00 -2.22
N PHE A 108 -5.77 -10.71 -1.90
CA PHE A 108 -6.92 -9.82 -1.79
C PHE A 108 -6.82 -8.53 -2.62
N ALA A 109 -5.61 -8.15 -3.04
CA ALA A 109 -5.44 -6.96 -3.88
C ALA A 109 -4.19 -7.05 -4.77
N HIS A 110 -4.22 -6.26 -5.85
CA HIS A 110 -3.08 -6.00 -6.70
C HIS A 110 -3.00 -4.51 -6.98
N TRP A 111 -1.87 -3.88 -6.62
CA TRP A 111 -1.68 -2.45 -6.71
C TRP A 111 -0.65 -2.08 -7.76
N THR A 112 -1.03 -1.18 -8.68
CA THR A 112 -0.11 -0.61 -9.68
C THR A 112 -0.09 0.91 -9.53
N PRO A 113 1.07 1.51 -9.22
CA PRO A 113 1.24 2.96 -9.12
C PRO A 113 1.04 3.66 -10.46
N PRO A 114 0.85 4.99 -10.46
CA PRO A 114 0.69 5.77 -11.68
C PRO A 114 1.89 5.63 -12.64
N PRO A 115 1.69 5.75 -13.96
CA PRO A 115 2.75 5.60 -14.97
C PRO A 115 3.98 6.50 -14.76
N GLY A 116 3.80 7.69 -14.20
CA GLY A 116 4.89 8.64 -13.95
C GLY A 116 5.76 8.36 -12.71
N THR A 117 5.46 7.32 -11.93
CA THR A 117 6.24 6.96 -10.73
C THR A 117 7.61 6.42 -11.13
N PRO A 118 8.74 6.95 -10.61
CA PRO A 118 10.10 6.54 -11.02
C PRO A 118 10.40 5.06 -10.82
N LYS A 119 9.97 4.48 -9.71
CA LYS A 119 10.04 3.04 -9.43
C LYS A 119 8.63 2.53 -9.17
N ARG A 120 8.00 1.95 -10.19
CA ARG A 120 6.65 1.40 -10.12
C ARG A 120 6.72 -0.07 -9.72
N PHE A 121 6.17 -0.40 -8.57
CA PHE A 121 6.01 -1.80 -8.17
C PHE A 121 4.56 -2.23 -8.39
N ALA A 122 4.33 -3.20 -9.30
CA ALA A 122 3.04 -3.88 -9.42
C ALA A 122 2.99 -4.97 -8.35
N THR A 123 2.30 -4.68 -7.26
CA THR A 123 2.44 -5.45 -6.02
C THR A 123 1.22 -6.30 -5.73
N TRP A 124 1.43 -7.59 -5.58
CA TRP A 124 0.47 -8.55 -5.03
C TRP A 124 0.36 -8.36 -3.53
N PHE A 125 -0.85 -8.23 -3.02
CA PHE A 125 -1.13 -8.09 -1.60
C PHE A 125 -1.79 -9.34 -1.06
N PHE A 126 -1.10 -10.02 -0.18
CA PHE A 126 -1.60 -11.19 0.55
C PHE A 126 -1.90 -10.82 1.99
N ALA A 127 -2.87 -11.51 2.61
CA ALA A 127 -3.11 -11.47 4.05
C ALA A 127 -2.91 -12.86 4.62
N ALA A 128 -2.33 -12.94 5.81
CA ALA A 128 -2.12 -14.21 6.49
C ALA A 128 -2.12 -14.01 8.02
N ARG A 129 -2.51 -15.06 8.76
CA ARG A 129 -2.32 -15.12 10.20
C ARG A 129 -0.84 -15.32 10.52
N ALA A 130 -0.31 -14.54 11.44
CA ALA A 130 1.06 -14.73 11.93
C ALA A 130 1.12 -15.99 12.83
N ASN A 131 2.07 -16.87 12.52
CA ASN A 131 2.31 -18.10 13.29
C ASN A 131 3.36 -17.90 14.39
N ALA A 132 4.13 -16.81 14.34
CA ALA A 132 5.11 -16.39 15.32
C ALA A 132 5.02 -14.89 15.54
N HIS A 133 5.42 -14.43 16.73
CA HIS A 133 5.27 -13.04 17.16
C HIS A 133 6.60 -12.34 17.41
N GLU A 134 7.68 -13.11 17.52
CA GLU A 134 9.02 -12.60 17.73
C GLU A 134 9.61 -12.22 16.35
N VAL A 135 9.87 -10.94 16.17
CA VAL A 135 10.38 -10.36 14.92
C VAL A 135 11.85 -10.02 15.13
N THR A 136 12.68 -10.51 14.22
CA THR A 136 14.11 -10.16 14.15
C THR A 136 14.35 -9.40 12.85
N ILE A 137 14.51 -8.09 12.94
CA ILE A 137 14.77 -7.25 11.76
C ILE A 137 16.22 -7.43 11.26
N ASP A 138 16.41 -7.23 9.94
CA ASP A 138 17.72 -7.34 9.29
C ASP A 138 18.71 -6.23 9.70
N GLY A 139 18.21 -5.09 10.21
CA GLY A 139 18.99 -3.93 10.64
C GLY A 139 19.62 -3.14 9.48
N GLY A 140 19.44 -3.55 8.26
CA GLY A 140 19.89 -2.87 7.05
C GLY A 140 18.77 -2.08 6.38
N GLU A 141 17.86 -2.80 5.71
CA GLU A 141 16.70 -2.18 5.07
C GLU A 141 15.60 -1.79 6.06
N ILE A 142 15.41 -2.59 7.10
CA ILE A 142 14.41 -2.38 8.15
C ILE A 142 15.09 -1.87 9.41
N GLN A 143 14.69 -0.70 9.89
CA GLN A 143 15.23 -0.06 11.08
C GLN A 143 14.40 -0.29 12.34
N ASN A 144 13.12 -0.57 12.18
CA ASN A 144 12.20 -0.78 13.30
C ASN A 144 11.01 -1.63 12.84
N HIS A 145 10.33 -2.26 13.80
CA HIS A 145 9.07 -2.94 13.57
C HIS A 145 8.09 -2.69 14.71
N GLN A 146 6.81 -2.78 14.41
CA GLN A 146 5.75 -2.72 15.42
C GLN A 146 4.57 -3.57 14.98
N TRP A 147 3.94 -4.21 15.97
CA TRP A 147 2.59 -4.71 15.81
C TRP A 147 1.63 -3.58 16.20
N LEU A 148 0.76 -3.18 15.29
CA LEU A 148 -0.15 -2.06 15.50
C LEU A 148 -1.57 -2.46 15.11
N ALA A 149 -2.55 -2.06 15.91
CA ALA A 149 -3.92 -2.07 15.43
C ALA A 149 -4.04 -1.15 14.21
N PRO A 150 -4.76 -1.57 13.14
CA PRO A 150 -4.92 -0.76 11.93
C PRO A 150 -5.41 0.68 12.20
N SER A 151 -6.37 0.86 13.13
CA SER A 151 -6.86 2.19 13.53
C SER A 151 -5.76 3.06 14.15
N VAL A 152 -4.91 2.48 15.00
CA VAL A 152 -3.79 3.19 15.63
C VAL A 152 -2.75 3.64 14.59
N ALA A 153 -2.47 2.81 13.58
CA ALA A 153 -1.57 3.20 12.49
C ALA A 153 -2.15 4.37 11.68
N LEU A 154 -3.45 4.36 11.39
CA LEU A 154 -4.14 5.46 10.70
C LEU A 154 -4.13 6.76 11.52
N GLU A 155 -4.40 6.68 12.83
CA GLU A 155 -4.33 7.83 13.75
C GLU A 155 -2.93 8.43 13.81
N ARG A 156 -1.89 7.59 13.91
CA ARG A 156 -0.49 8.04 13.89
C ARG A 156 -0.11 8.71 12.57
N HIS A 157 -0.60 8.18 11.45
CA HIS A 157 -0.43 8.84 10.14
C HIS A 157 -1.12 10.21 10.11
N ALA A 158 -2.36 10.30 10.54
CA ALA A 158 -3.10 11.57 10.61
C ALA A 158 -2.39 12.60 11.51
N ALA A 159 -1.85 12.15 12.65
CA ALA A 159 -1.06 12.99 13.56
C ALA A 159 0.34 13.36 13.04
N GLY A 160 0.77 12.82 11.90
CA GLY A 160 2.09 13.06 11.35
C GLY A 160 3.24 12.29 12.00
N ALA A 161 2.93 11.31 12.84
CA ALA A 161 3.93 10.51 13.54
C ALA A 161 4.54 9.40 12.68
N ILE A 162 3.82 8.94 11.66
CA ILE A 162 4.31 7.95 10.68
C ILE A 162 3.88 8.34 9.27
N ASP A 163 4.66 7.91 8.28
CA ASP A 163 4.34 8.04 6.87
C ASP A 163 3.90 6.71 6.27
N LEU A 164 2.82 6.74 5.50
CA LEU A 164 2.22 5.59 4.83
C LEU A 164 2.04 5.87 3.35
N ALA A 165 2.32 4.88 2.51
CA ALA A 165 1.93 4.92 1.11
C ALA A 165 0.42 4.67 0.95
N PRO A 166 -0.25 5.18 -0.12
CA PRO A 166 -1.67 4.97 -0.36
C PRO A 166 -2.13 3.51 -0.30
N PRO A 167 -1.43 2.53 -0.91
CA PRO A 167 -1.82 1.13 -0.78
C PRO A 167 -1.83 0.64 0.67
N THR A 168 -0.81 1.00 1.45
CA THR A 168 -0.71 0.64 2.87
C THR A 168 -1.84 1.28 3.67
N TRP A 169 -2.09 2.58 3.46
CA TRP A 169 -3.14 3.31 4.17
C TRP A 169 -4.54 2.75 3.87
N VAL A 170 -4.88 2.52 2.59
CA VAL A 170 -6.19 1.97 2.21
C VAL A 170 -6.36 0.55 2.75
N THR A 171 -5.31 -0.26 2.73
CA THR A 171 -5.34 -1.60 3.33
C THR A 171 -5.63 -1.53 4.83
N LEU A 172 -4.92 -0.68 5.58
CA LEU A 172 -5.17 -0.47 7.01
C LEU A 172 -6.61 0.01 7.27
N TYR A 173 -7.12 0.93 6.44
CA TYR A 173 -8.50 1.39 6.54
C TYR A 173 -9.52 0.25 6.37
N GLN A 174 -9.28 -0.66 5.43
CA GLN A 174 -10.14 -1.83 5.22
C GLN A 174 -10.08 -2.80 6.42
N LEU A 175 -8.87 -3.03 6.94
CA LEU A 175 -8.63 -3.95 8.05
C LEU A 175 -9.15 -3.41 9.39
N SER A 176 -9.22 -2.10 9.57
CA SER A 176 -9.73 -1.48 10.81
C SER A 176 -11.23 -1.74 11.07
N ARG A 177 -11.93 -2.35 10.12
CA ARG A 177 -13.38 -2.61 10.19
C ARG A 177 -13.72 -3.99 10.77
N ASP A 178 -12.74 -4.89 10.87
CA ASP A 178 -12.92 -6.24 11.37
C ASP A 178 -12.40 -6.35 12.81
N ALA A 179 -13.11 -7.10 13.62
CA ALA A 179 -12.76 -7.27 15.04
C ALA A 179 -11.70 -8.36 15.29
N THR A 180 -11.58 -9.34 14.38
CA THR A 180 -10.68 -10.49 14.53
C THR A 180 -9.98 -10.84 13.24
N VAL A 181 -8.82 -11.51 13.36
CA VAL A 181 -8.08 -12.02 12.19
C VAL A 181 -8.93 -13.00 11.38
N GLU A 182 -9.69 -13.86 12.02
CA GLU A 182 -10.53 -14.83 11.30
C GLU A 182 -11.62 -14.14 10.48
N ALA A 183 -12.34 -13.17 11.06
CA ALA A 183 -13.35 -12.39 10.32
C ALA A 183 -12.73 -11.66 9.13
N THR A 184 -11.53 -11.08 9.32
CA THR A 184 -10.77 -10.43 8.23
C THR A 184 -10.46 -11.42 7.10
N LEU A 185 -9.84 -12.56 7.42
CA LEU A 185 -9.43 -13.53 6.41
C LEU A 185 -10.63 -14.16 5.70
N GLU A 186 -11.73 -14.44 6.41
CA GLU A 186 -12.97 -14.94 5.82
C GLU A 186 -13.59 -13.93 4.86
N ARG A 187 -13.68 -12.65 5.25
CA ARG A 187 -14.16 -11.58 4.39
C ARG A 187 -13.29 -11.43 3.13
N LEU A 188 -11.96 -11.51 3.27
CA LEU A 188 -11.05 -11.41 2.14
C LEU A 188 -11.15 -12.64 1.20
N ARG A 189 -11.29 -13.86 1.74
CA ARG A 189 -11.49 -15.09 0.94
C ARG A 189 -12.81 -15.10 0.17
N SER A 190 -13.85 -14.47 0.72
CA SER A 190 -15.19 -14.47 0.11
C SER A 190 -15.31 -13.53 -1.10
N ARG A 191 -14.25 -12.81 -1.46
CA ARG A 191 -14.25 -11.79 -2.52
C ARG A 191 -13.15 -12.03 -3.53
N GLU A 192 -13.40 -11.62 -4.77
CA GLU A 192 -12.35 -11.54 -5.78
C GLU A 192 -11.30 -10.49 -5.39
N PRO A 193 -10.01 -10.75 -5.66
CA PRO A 193 -8.96 -9.80 -5.42
C PRO A 193 -9.17 -8.50 -6.20
N ARG A 194 -8.95 -7.37 -5.55
CA ARG A 194 -9.14 -6.07 -6.18
C ARG A 194 -7.91 -5.62 -6.93
N VAL A 195 -8.12 -5.11 -8.12
CA VAL A 195 -7.06 -4.52 -8.95
C VAL A 195 -7.14 -3.00 -8.87
N TYR A 196 -6.10 -2.40 -8.31
CA TYR A 196 -5.94 -0.97 -8.18
C TYR A 196 -4.89 -0.46 -9.18
N GLU A 197 -5.33 -0.11 -10.38
CA GLU A 197 -4.53 0.65 -11.33
C GLU A 197 -4.70 2.13 -11.01
N THR A 198 -3.66 2.76 -10.47
CA THR A 198 -3.77 4.13 -9.95
C THR A 198 -3.61 5.15 -11.06
N ARG A 199 -4.56 6.08 -11.17
CA ARG A 199 -4.43 7.34 -11.89
C ARG A 199 -4.46 8.50 -10.90
N VAL A 200 -3.67 9.53 -11.16
CA VAL A 200 -3.61 10.72 -10.32
C VAL A 200 -4.24 11.89 -11.05
N GLY A 201 -5.20 12.52 -10.40
CA GLY A 201 -5.77 13.79 -10.80
C GLY A 201 -5.46 14.89 -9.79
N LYS A 202 -5.71 16.13 -10.16
CA LYS A 202 -5.60 17.30 -9.30
C LYS A 202 -6.94 18.02 -9.26
N ARG A 203 -7.42 18.32 -8.08
CA ARG A 203 -8.65 19.12 -7.86
C ARG A 203 -8.39 20.59 -8.13
N ALA A 204 -9.46 21.37 -8.32
CA ALA A 204 -9.38 22.82 -8.50
C ALA A 204 -8.70 23.56 -7.33
N ASP A 205 -8.80 23.01 -6.11
CA ASP A 205 -8.10 23.51 -4.92
C ASP A 205 -6.61 23.16 -4.86
N GLY A 206 -6.12 22.43 -5.87
CA GLY A 206 -4.73 22.00 -5.98
C GLY A 206 -4.39 20.68 -5.27
N VAL A 207 -5.33 20.07 -4.55
CA VAL A 207 -5.13 18.80 -3.86
C VAL A 207 -5.08 17.65 -4.85
N ARG A 208 -4.07 16.77 -4.73
CA ARG A 208 -3.98 15.56 -5.54
C ARG A 208 -4.87 14.45 -5.02
N VAL A 209 -5.34 13.65 -5.98
CA VAL A 209 -6.27 12.55 -5.74
C VAL A 209 -5.78 11.33 -6.50
N ALA A 210 -5.54 10.24 -5.79
CA ALA A 210 -5.36 8.93 -6.40
C ALA A 210 -6.73 8.32 -6.66
N MET A 211 -7.01 7.98 -7.91
CA MET A 211 -8.30 7.44 -8.38
C MET A 211 -8.12 6.04 -8.91
N TRP A 212 -9.15 5.21 -8.75
CA TRP A 212 -9.19 3.84 -9.25
C TRP A 212 -10.48 3.60 -10.06
N ARG A 213 -10.50 2.50 -10.80
CA ARG A 213 -11.63 2.12 -11.65
C ARG A 213 -12.95 2.20 -10.87
N GLY A 214 -13.97 2.76 -11.50
CA GLY A 214 -15.27 3.07 -10.90
C GLY A 214 -15.40 4.50 -10.37
N ASP A 215 -14.31 5.23 -10.21
CA ASP A 215 -14.37 6.68 -9.93
C ASP A 215 -14.77 7.44 -11.20
N ALA A 216 -15.68 8.41 -11.07
CA ALA A 216 -16.17 9.19 -12.20
C ALA A 216 -15.06 9.98 -12.93
N GLY A 217 -14.01 10.36 -12.21
CA GLY A 217 -12.85 11.08 -12.77
C GLY A 217 -11.74 10.19 -13.33
N TYR A 218 -11.83 8.86 -13.16
CA TYR A 218 -10.73 7.95 -13.44
C TYR A 218 -10.29 7.96 -14.90
N GLU A 219 -11.22 7.82 -15.85
CA GLU A 219 -10.86 7.71 -17.27
C GLU A 219 -10.26 9.00 -17.83
N GLY A 220 -10.80 10.15 -17.44
CA GLY A 220 -10.34 11.47 -17.89
C GLY A 220 -9.24 12.09 -17.04
N GLY A 221 -8.82 11.48 -15.93
CA GLY A 221 -7.86 12.07 -15.00
C GLY A 221 -8.35 13.36 -14.30
N ASN A 222 -9.67 13.63 -14.35
CA ASN A 222 -10.25 14.85 -13.81
C ASN A 222 -10.90 14.59 -12.45
N ALA A 223 -10.25 15.03 -11.38
CA ALA A 223 -10.69 14.83 -10.01
C ALA A 223 -11.97 15.62 -9.63
N ASP A 224 -12.36 16.63 -10.41
CA ASP A 224 -13.53 17.49 -10.12
C ASP A 224 -14.83 16.98 -10.76
N VAL A 225 -14.78 15.94 -11.58
CA VAL A 225 -15.99 15.34 -12.18
C VAL A 225 -16.93 14.85 -11.08
N SER A 226 -18.20 15.23 -11.18
CA SER A 226 -19.26 14.74 -10.29
C SER A 226 -19.62 13.28 -10.59
N GLY A 227 -19.99 12.49 -9.57
CA GLY A 227 -20.43 11.12 -9.74
C GLY A 227 -19.84 10.17 -8.70
N ALA A 228 -19.73 8.89 -9.06
CA ALA A 228 -19.21 7.85 -8.19
C ALA A 228 -17.78 8.15 -7.72
N ARG A 229 -17.47 7.76 -6.49
CA ARG A 229 -16.16 7.96 -5.86
C ARG A 229 -15.49 6.63 -5.56
N HIS A 230 -14.24 6.52 -5.96
CA HIS A 230 -13.33 5.46 -5.57
C HIS A 230 -11.91 6.03 -5.61
N ARG A 231 -11.57 6.79 -4.57
CA ARG A 231 -10.37 7.62 -4.56
C ARG A 231 -9.80 7.86 -3.18
N LEU A 232 -8.51 8.18 -3.14
CA LEU A 232 -7.83 8.71 -1.97
C LEU A 232 -7.45 10.17 -2.21
N VAL A 233 -8.03 11.07 -1.44
CA VAL A 233 -7.67 12.49 -1.43
C VAL A 233 -6.45 12.67 -0.56
N MET A 234 -5.35 13.18 -1.12
CA MET A 234 -4.09 13.40 -0.43
C MET A 234 -4.02 14.83 0.10
N ALA A 235 -4.87 15.13 1.10
CA ALA A 235 -4.95 16.46 1.67
C ALA A 235 -3.76 16.76 2.62
N PRO A 236 -3.41 18.05 2.83
CA PRO A 236 -2.36 18.44 3.78
C PRO A 236 -2.58 17.90 5.20
N GLY A 237 -3.84 17.81 5.64
CA GLY A 237 -4.23 17.31 6.97
C GLY A 237 -4.30 15.79 7.09
N GLY A 238 -4.05 15.03 6.02
CA GLY A 238 -4.13 13.57 6.02
C GLY A 238 -4.82 13.01 4.79
N PHE A 239 -4.80 11.70 4.66
CA PHE A 239 -5.54 11.01 3.60
C PHE A 239 -7.02 10.91 3.93
N VAL A 240 -7.87 11.08 2.91
CA VAL A 240 -9.31 10.87 3.00
C VAL A 240 -9.73 9.90 1.90
N PHE A 241 -10.29 8.75 2.29
CA PHE A 241 -10.79 7.76 1.34
C PHE A 241 -12.27 8.02 1.06
N GLU A 242 -12.56 8.44 -0.17
CA GLU A 242 -13.91 8.64 -0.68
C GLU A 242 -14.30 7.41 -1.51
N ASN A 243 -15.31 6.67 -1.05
CA ASN A 243 -15.78 5.48 -1.72
C ASN A 243 -17.31 5.38 -1.69
N SER A 244 -17.94 5.40 -2.86
CA SER A 244 -19.39 5.26 -3.04
C SER A 244 -19.78 4.05 -3.89
N ILE A 245 -18.80 3.27 -4.37
CA ILE A 245 -19.06 2.15 -5.31
C ILE A 245 -18.87 0.78 -4.69
N GLU A 246 -18.17 0.69 -3.57
CA GLU A 246 -17.78 -0.58 -2.98
C GLU A 246 -18.14 -0.65 -1.51
N ILE A 247 -18.62 -1.82 -1.10
CA ILE A 247 -18.78 -2.19 0.30
C ILE A 247 -17.49 -2.90 0.71
N TYR A 248 -16.77 -2.33 1.64
CA TYR A 248 -15.57 -2.92 2.26
C TYR A 248 -15.94 -3.63 3.55
#